data_2417f0598169934a41aebd1743f42a02
#
_entry.id   2417f0598169934a41aebd1743f42a02
#
_cell.length_a   1.000
_cell.length_b   1.000
_cell.length_c   1.000
_cell.angle_alpha   90.00
_cell.angle_beta   90.00
_cell.angle_gamma   90.00
#
_symmetry.space_group_name_H-M   'P 1'
#
loop_
_entity.id
_entity.type
_entity.pdbx_description
1 polymer ?
#
loop_
_entity_poly.entity_id
_entity_poly.type
_entity_poly.pdbx_seq_one_letter_code
_entity_poly.pdbx_strand_id
1 'polypeptide(L)'
;MSGVDVGEGGGKKRSTNSDINMIPFIDLLMCTIAFLLITAVWVTNSRINADAQVPGPPDPQKELNPQTPEKVLHLHIGDSEFSLVWKQGATVVSENKVPKSPVELDSGSGQKIIRYPDLAKKIEEEWKQQRGHFDVADKKLDQCTLYSDNRTPFNELVAVIDALYSPKRDMKLGDKVKQVPVFNMTFSVR
;
A
#
# COMPACT_ATOMS: atom_id res chain seq x y z
N MET A 1 -70.39 8.67 -68.32
CA MET A 1 -69.07 9.35 -68.29
C MET A 1 -68.62 9.34 -66.87
N SER A 2 -67.55 8.56 -66.61
CA SER A 2 -67.03 8.25 -65.28
C SER A 2 -66.24 9.45 -64.69
N GLY A 3 -66.63 9.91 -63.56
CA GLY A 3 -65.84 10.83 -62.72
C GLY A 3 -65.01 10.02 -61.72
N VAL A 4 -63.68 10.10 -61.82
CA VAL A 4 -62.74 9.49 -60.87
C VAL A 4 -62.55 10.44 -59.68
N ASP A 5 -63.06 10.01 -58.54
CA ASP A 5 -62.89 10.70 -57.25
C ASP A 5 -61.49 10.38 -56.69
N VAL A 6 -60.60 11.38 -56.66
CA VAL A 6 -59.26 11.24 -56.11
C VAL A 6 -59.33 11.55 -54.61
N GLY A 7 -59.48 10.52 -53.81
CA GLY A 7 -59.48 10.61 -52.36
C GLY A 7 -58.14 11.18 -51.84
N GLU A 8 -58.26 12.33 -51.27
CA GLU A 8 -57.22 13.08 -50.53
C GLU A 8 -56.82 12.31 -49.26
N GLY A 9 -55.71 11.58 -49.39
CA GLY A 9 -55.13 10.83 -48.30
C GLY A 9 -54.53 11.73 -47.24
N GLY A 10 -55.30 11.98 -46.19
CA GLY A 10 -54.82 12.68 -45.00
C GLY A 10 -53.66 11.92 -44.33
N GLY A 11 -52.47 12.34 -44.61
CA GLY A 11 -51.28 11.85 -43.95
C GLY A 11 -51.32 12.12 -42.48
N LYS A 12 -51.67 11.12 -41.65
CA LYS A 12 -51.56 11.14 -40.23
C LYS A 12 -50.10 11.27 -39.86
N LYS A 13 -49.59 12.46 -39.61
CA LYS A 13 -48.27 12.71 -39.03
C LYS A 13 -48.20 11.89 -37.74
N ARG A 14 -47.45 10.79 -37.75
CA ARG A 14 -47.08 10.10 -36.52
C ARG A 14 -46.26 11.08 -35.70
N SER A 15 -46.84 11.57 -34.60
CA SER A 15 -46.14 12.26 -33.60
C SER A 15 -45.06 11.29 -33.03
N THR A 16 -43.82 11.52 -33.39
CA THR A 16 -42.66 10.82 -32.83
C THR A 16 -42.25 11.39 -31.48
N ASN A 17 -43.18 11.97 -30.75
CA ASN A 17 -42.97 12.37 -29.37
C ASN A 17 -43.20 11.12 -28.51
N SER A 18 -42.27 10.15 -28.60
CA SER A 18 -42.14 9.08 -27.64
C SER A 18 -41.52 9.70 -26.39
N ASP A 19 -42.35 9.97 -25.41
CA ASP A 19 -41.87 10.30 -24.07
C ASP A 19 -41.04 9.13 -23.58
N ILE A 20 -39.69 9.29 -23.67
CA ILE A 20 -38.76 8.29 -23.18
C ILE A 20 -38.91 8.27 -21.67
N ASN A 21 -39.37 7.13 -21.13
CA ASN A 21 -39.43 6.94 -19.70
C ASN A 21 -38.01 6.94 -19.13
N MET A 22 -37.57 8.05 -18.53
CA MET A 22 -36.22 8.23 -17.98
C MET A 22 -36.03 7.53 -16.62
N ILE A 23 -37.08 7.01 -16.01
CA ILE A 23 -37.02 6.40 -14.67
C ILE A 23 -36.05 5.21 -14.64
N PRO A 24 -36.09 4.22 -15.58
CA PRO A 24 -35.15 3.11 -15.57
C PRO A 24 -33.68 3.55 -15.81
N PHE A 25 -33.50 4.65 -16.56
CA PHE A 25 -32.17 5.20 -16.82
C PHE A 25 -31.55 5.86 -15.57
N ILE A 26 -32.36 6.58 -14.82
CA ILE A 26 -31.93 7.19 -13.54
C ILE A 26 -31.57 6.10 -12.53
N ASP A 27 -32.36 5.04 -12.43
CA ASP A 27 -32.10 3.92 -11.52
C ASP A 27 -30.78 3.21 -11.87
N LEU A 28 -30.53 2.97 -13.15
CA LEU A 28 -29.26 2.38 -13.60
C LEU A 28 -28.06 3.29 -13.28
N LEU A 29 -28.20 4.61 -13.44
CA LEU A 29 -27.17 5.56 -13.07
C LEU A 29 -26.91 5.58 -11.57
N MET A 30 -27.93 5.55 -10.74
CA MET A 30 -27.83 5.49 -9.28
C MET A 30 -27.10 4.23 -8.84
N CYS A 31 -27.46 3.07 -9.39
CA CYS A 31 -26.78 1.80 -9.11
C CYS A 31 -25.30 1.83 -9.50
N THR A 32 -24.96 2.35 -10.68
CA THR A 32 -23.57 2.43 -11.13
C THR A 32 -22.73 3.39 -10.29
N ILE A 33 -23.28 4.54 -9.90
CA ILE A 33 -22.59 5.48 -9.01
C ILE A 33 -22.38 4.87 -7.63
N ALA A 34 -23.38 4.22 -7.05
CA ALA A 34 -23.24 3.54 -5.77
C ALA A 34 -22.17 2.44 -5.81
N PHE A 35 -22.16 1.64 -6.88
CA PHE A 35 -21.13 0.61 -7.09
C PHE A 35 -19.73 1.20 -7.19
N LEU A 36 -19.56 2.28 -7.97
CA LEU A 36 -18.26 2.97 -8.12
C LEU A 36 -17.79 3.58 -6.79
N LEU A 37 -18.68 4.14 -5.99
CA LEU A 37 -18.33 4.70 -4.68
C LEU A 37 -17.88 3.59 -3.71
N ILE A 38 -18.59 2.47 -3.67
CA ILE A 38 -18.21 1.32 -2.83
C ILE A 38 -16.85 0.77 -3.28
N THR A 39 -16.64 0.55 -4.58
CA THR A 39 -15.37 0.03 -5.09
C THR A 39 -14.22 1.01 -4.87
N ALA A 40 -14.42 2.32 -5.01
CA ALA A 40 -13.41 3.34 -4.72
C ALA A 40 -12.96 3.35 -3.26
N VAL A 41 -13.89 3.17 -2.31
CA VAL A 41 -13.57 3.09 -0.87
C VAL A 41 -12.72 1.85 -0.57
N TRP A 42 -13.02 0.71 -1.17
CA TRP A 42 -12.22 -0.51 -0.97
C TRP A 42 -10.81 -0.40 -1.55
N VAL A 43 -10.64 0.25 -2.70
CA VAL A 43 -9.34 0.43 -3.35
C VAL A 43 -8.42 1.35 -2.54
N THR A 44 -8.95 2.38 -1.88
CA THR A 44 -8.13 3.29 -1.06
C THR A 44 -7.61 2.65 0.22
N ASN A 45 -8.31 1.66 0.77
CA ASN A 45 -7.88 0.97 2.00
C ASN A 45 -6.82 -0.12 1.77
N SER A 46 -6.57 -0.52 0.53
CA SER A 46 -5.65 -1.63 0.20
C SER A 46 -4.30 -1.20 -0.38
N ARG A 47 -3.96 0.09 -0.35
CA ARG A 47 -2.67 0.55 -0.85
C ARG A 47 -1.58 0.36 0.20
N ILE A 48 -0.79 -0.68 0.04
CA ILE A 48 0.54 -0.77 0.63
C ILE A 48 1.45 0.05 -0.29
N ASN A 49 1.98 1.17 0.20
CA ASN A 49 2.99 1.93 -0.53
C ASN A 49 4.31 1.12 -0.49
N ALA A 50 4.49 0.25 -1.45
CA ALA A 50 5.76 -0.42 -1.69
C ALA A 50 6.50 0.39 -2.77
N ASP A 51 7.55 1.09 -2.39
CA ASP A 51 8.43 1.79 -3.31
C ASP A 51 9.51 0.81 -3.77
N ALA A 52 9.37 0.30 -4.99
CA ALA A 52 10.35 -0.62 -5.57
C ALA A 52 11.54 0.21 -6.10
N GLN A 53 12.65 0.20 -5.37
CA GLN A 53 13.91 0.75 -5.88
C GLN A 53 14.45 -0.19 -6.97
N VAL A 54 14.18 0.15 -8.22
CA VAL A 54 14.88 -0.46 -9.35
C VAL A 54 16.31 0.13 -9.36
N PRO A 55 17.38 -0.70 -9.40
CA PRO A 55 18.73 -0.20 -9.60
C PRO A 55 18.79 0.54 -10.94
N GLY A 56 18.70 1.85 -10.87
CA GLY A 56 18.89 2.74 -12.02
C GLY A 56 20.39 3.07 -12.19
N PRO A 57 20.79 3.58 -13.37
CA PRO A 57 22.14 4.10 -13.55
C PRO A 57 22.42 5.20 -12.50
N PRO A 58 23.67 5.33 -12.02
CA PRO A 58 24.03 6.32 -11.02
C PRO A 58 23.67 7.73 -11.50
N ASP A 59 22.93 8.44 -10.66
CA ASP A 59 22.54 9.82 -10.95
C ASP A 59 23.75 10.75 -10.80
N PRO A 60 24.21 11.43 -11.87
CA PRO A 60 25.40 12.29 -11.83
C PRO A 60 25.28 13.43 -10.82
N GLN A 61 24.07 13.81 -10.41
CA GLN A 61 23.85 14.87 -9.42
C GLN A 61 24.10 14.41 -7.97
N LYS A 62 24.04 13.10 -7.69
CA LYS A 62 24.39 12.54 -6.38
C LYS A 62 25.90 12.54 -6.11
N GLU A 63 26.72 12.55 -7.15
CA GLU A 63 28.19 12.60 -7.02
C GLU A 63 28.71 13.99 -6.62
N LEU A 64 27.94 15.06 -6.90
CA LEU A 64 28.33 16.44 -6.60
C LEU A 64 28.07 16.88 -5.16
N ASN A 65 27.30 16.12 -4.40
CA ASN A 65 27.01 16.40 -3.01
C ASN A 65 27.15 15.12 -2.18
N PRO A 66 28.31 14.83 -1.57
CA PRO A 66 28.52 13.64 -0.76
C PRO A 66 27.69 13.75 0.52
N GLN A 67 26.38 13.46 0.41
CA GLN A 67 25.55 13.25 1.58
C GLN A 67 26.05 11.97 2.24
N THR A 68 26.29 12.05 3.53
CA THR A 68 26.58 10.87 4.35
C THR A 68 25.48 9.83 4.06
N PRO A 69 25.83 8.63 3.59
CA PRO A 69 24.82 7.64 3.22
C PRO A 69 23.90 7.37 4.42
N GLU A 70 22.60 7.43 4.17
CA GLU A 70 21.60 7.15 5.20
C GLU A 70 21.71 5.69 5.63
N LYS A 71 21.39 5.41 6.89
CA LYS A 71 21.33 4.04 7.39
C LYS A 71 20.05 3.38 6.89
N VAL A 72 20.17 2.17 6.34
CA VAL A 72 19.07 1.38 5.81
C VAL A 72 19.00 0.06 6.57
N LEU A 73 17.81 -0.32 7.02
CA LEU A 73 17.58 -1.64 7.59
C LEU A 73 17.34 -2.65 6.47
N HIS A 74 18.11 -3.72 6.44
CA HIS A 74 17.92 -4.87 5.57
C HIS A 74 17.37 -6.02 6.40
N LEU A 75 16.11 -6.38 6.17
CA LEU A 75 15.41 -7.46 6.86
C LEU A 75 15.32 -8.68 5.96
N HIS A 76 16.01 -9.74 6.33
CA HIS A 76 16.00 -11.00 5.59
C HIS A 76 15.11 -12.01 6.29
N ILE A 77 14.20 -12.61 5.55
CA ILE A 77 13.35 -13.73 6.02
C ILE A 77 14.08 -15.03 5.68
N GLY A 78 14.73 -15.65 6.67
CA GLY A 78 15.31 -16.97 6.53
C GLY A 78 14.30 -18.08 6.85
N ASP A 79 14.71 -19.34 6.85
CA ASP A 79 13.82 -20.47 7.15
C ASP A 79 13.48 -20.57 8.65
N SER A 80 14.47 -20.38 9.54
CA SER A 80 14.34 -20.53 10.99
C SER A 80 14.51 -19.22 11.77
N GLU A 81 15.09 -18.20 11.16
CA GLU A 81 15.42 -16.93 11.80
C GLU A 81 15.22 -15.73 10.86
N PHE A 82 14.99 -14.57 11.45
CA PHE A 82 15.04 -13.29 10.78
C PHE A 82 16.42 -12.66 11.00
N SER A 83 17.03 -12.10 9.95
CA SER A 83 18.29 -11.36 10.07
C SER A 83 18.03 -9.89 9.82
N LEU A 84 18.32 -9.06 10.83
CA LEU A 84 18.24 -7.61 10.79
C LEU A 84 19.66 -7.07 10.59
N VAL A 85 19.91 -6.43 9.45
CA VAL A 85 21.22 -5.88 9.11
C VAL A 85 21.09 -4.40 8.82
N TRP A 86 21.67 -3.56 9.67
CA TRP A 86 21.76 -2.14 9.41
C TRP A 86 23.01 -1.85 8.57
N LYS A 87 22.80 -1.20 7.42
CA LYS A 87 23.88 -0.79 6.53
C LYS A 87 23.90 0.72 6.35
N GLN A 88 25.09 1.27 6.27
CA GLN A 88 25.33 2.65 5.88
C GLN A 88 26.22 2.65 4.63
N GLY A 89 25.60 2.83 3.47
CA GLY A 89 26.25 2.58 2.19
C GLY A 89 26.69 1.11 2.06
N ALA A 90 28.00 0.87 1.89
CA ALA A 90 28.56 -0.47 1.80
C ALA A 90 28.93 -1.08 3.16
N THR A 91 28.88 -0.32 4.26
CA THR A 91 29.34 -0.75 5.59
C THR A 91 28.20 -1.31 6.41
N VAL A 92 28.40 -2.49 6.99
CA VAL A 92 27.47 -3.08 7.99
C VAL A 92 27.73 -2.40 9.34
N VAL A 93 26.69 -1.80 9.89
CA VAL A 93 26.73 -1.09 11.20
C VAL A 93 26.35 -2.03 12.32
N SER A 94 25.31 -2.85 12.12
CA SER A 94 24.80 -3.81 13.10
C SER A 94 24.18 -4.98 12.37
N GLU A 95 24.35 -6.19 12.94
CA GLU A 95 23.70 -7.40 12.48
C GLU A 95 23.15 -8.15 13.68
N ASN A 96 21.84 -8.43 13.67
CA ASN A 96 21.16 -9.16 14.72
C ASN A 96 20.24 -10.23 14.12
N LYS A 97 20.15 -11.37 14.80
CA LYS A 97 19.31 -12.48 14.39
C LYS A 97 18.22 -12.71 15.42
N VAL A 98 17.01 -12.93 14.94
CA VAL A 98 15.83 -13.19 15.77
C VAL A 98 15.22 -14.53 15.35
N PRO A 99 15.08 -15.49 16.26
CA PRO A 99 14.45 -16.76 15.93
C PRO A 99 12.98 -16.56 15.57
N LYS A 100 12.46 -17.38 14.67
CA LYS A 100 11.05 -17.36 14.32
C LYS A 100 10.22 -17.97 15.45
N SER A 101 9.52 -17.12 16.21
CA SER A 101 8.59 -17.50 17.27
C SER A 101 7.18 -17.04 16.87
N PRO A 102 6.47 -17.81 16.02
CA PRO A 102 5.14 -17.42 15.59
C PRO A 102 4.14 -17.53 16.74
N VAL A 103 3.35 -16.50 16.95
CA VAL A 103 2.19 -16.51 17.85
C VAL A 103 0.94 -16.55 16.97
N GLU A 104 0.17 -17.62 17.10
CA GLU A 104 -1.11 -17.75 16.43
C GLU A 104 -2.20 -17.02 17.25
N LEU A 105 -2.87 -16.09 16.62
CA LEU A 105 -4.03 -15.39 17.18
C LEU A 105 -5.28 -15.79 16.38
N ASP A 106 -6.35 -16.10 17.11
CA ASP A 106 -7.64 -16.41 16.50
C ASP A 106 -8.36 -15.07 16.16
N SER A 107 -8.64 -14.87 14.90
CA SER A 107 -9.25 -13.61 14.41
C SER A 107 -10.75 -13.51 14.69
N GLY A 108 -11.34 -14.42 15.47
CA GLY A 108 -12.81 -14.42 15.68
C GLY A 108 -13.65 -14.75 14.43
N SER A 109 -13.03 -14.75 13.25
CA SER A 109 -13.63 -15.15 11.97
C SER A 109 -13.21 -16.56 11.52
N GLY A 110 -12.54 -17.32 12.38
CA GLY A 110 -12.04 -18.67 12.09
C GLY A 110 -10.73 -18.69 11.26
N GLN A 111 -10.12 -17.54 10.99
CA GLN A 111 -8.81 -17.46 10.35
C GLN A 111 -7.72 -17.28 11.41
N LYS A 112 -6.69 -18.13 11.35
CA LYS A 112 -5.50 -18.01 12.19
C LYS A 112 -4.59 -16.92 11.61
N ILE A 113 -4.32 -15.89 12.41
CA ILE A 113 -3.37 -14.84 12.09
C ILE A 113 -2.06 -15.14 12.80
N ILE A 114 -0.96 -15.19 12.03
CA ILE A 114 0.39 -15.33 12.57
C ILE A 114 0.92 -13.94 12.91
N ARG A 115 1.60 -13.82 14.06
CA ARG A 115 2.33 -12.60 14.44
C ARG A 115 3.68 -12.94 15.04
N TYR A 116 4.63 -12.03 14.91
CA TYR A 116 5.98 -12.13 15.45
C TYR A 116 6.27 -11.01 16.46
N PRO A 117 5.80 -11.12 17.71
CA PRO A 117 5.98 -10.06 18.72
C PRO A 117 7.45 -9.84 19.08
N ASP A 118 8.27 -10.90 19.10
CA ASP A 118 9.68 -10.79 19.41
C ASP A 118 10.45 -10.04 18.31
N LEU A 119 10.08 -10.28 17.04
CA LEU A 119 10.61 -9.49 15.91
C LEU A 119 10.23 -8.02 16.03
N ALA A 120 8.97 -7.70 16.35
CA ALA A 120 8.51 -6.33 16.50
C ALA A 120 9.26 -5.58 17.61
N LYS A 121 9.45 -6.21 18.77
CA LYS A 121 10.24 -5.65 19.88
C LYS A 121 11.69 -5.41 19.47
N LYS A 122 12.30 -6.38 18.80
CA LYS A 122 13.69 -6.25 18.37
C LYS A 122 13.89 -5.16 17.34
N ILE A 123 12.98 -5.03 16.37
CA ILE A 123 12.98 -3.94 15.39
C ILE A 123 12.86 -2.57 16.11
N GLU A 124 11.99 -2.46 17.10
CA GLU A 124 11.82 -1.22 17.87
C GLU A 124 13.08 -0.85 18.66
N GLU A 125 13.72 -1.83 19.32
CA GLU A 125 14.98 -1.64 20.06
C GLU A 125 16.11 -1.18 19.13
N GLU A 126 16.28 -1.87 18.02
CA GLU A 126 17.29 -1.55 17.00
C GLU A 126 17.05 -0.17 16.39
N TRP A 127 15.80 0.14 16.07
CA TRP A 127 15.46 1.47 15.56
C TRP A 127 15.81 2.56 16.56
N LYS A 128 15.53 2.39 17.86
CA LYS A 128 15.88 3.38 18.89
C LYS A 128 17.39 3.65 18.97
N GLN A 129 18.22 2.66 18.64
CA GLN A 129 19.69 2.78 18.64
C GLN A 129 20.25 3.35 17.33
N GLN A 130 19.67 2.98 16.20
CA GLN A 130 20.23 3.27 14.87
C GLN A 130 19.46 4.32 14.07
N ARG A 131 18.32 4.80 14.59
CA ARG A 131 17.42 5.77 13.92
C ARG A 131 18.16 6.97 13.36
N GLY A 132 17.88 7.35 12.12
CA GLY A 132 18.36 8.57 11.50
C GLY A 132 17.35 9.72 11.57
N HIS A 133 16.06 9.37 11.54
CA HIS A 133 14.95 10.31 11.43
C HIS A 133 14.03 10.19 12.66
N PHE A 134 14.28 10.98 13.71
CA PHE A 134 13.53 10.94 14.97
C PHE A 134 12.85 12.25 15.34
N ASP A 135 13.20 13.36 14.70
CA ASP A 135 12.60 14.66 14.99
C ASP A 135 11.15 14.69 14.50
N VAL A 136 10.26 15.27 15.33
CA VAL A 136 8.83 15.44 15.01
C VAL A 136 8.64 16.33 13.77
N ALA A 137 9.55 17.28 13.52
CA ALA A 137 9.55 18.16 12.34
C ALA A 137 10.06 17.45 11.07
N ASP A 138 10.83 16.38 11.22
CA ASP A 138 11.36 15.63 10.08
C ASP A 138 10.28 14.77 9.44
N LYS A 139 10.04 14.98 8.15
CA LYS A 139 9.06 14.23 7.35
C LYS A 139 9.59 12.96 6.73
N LYS A 140 10.92 12.74 6.78
CA LYS A 140 11.54 11.54 6.23
C LYS A 140 11.33 10.36 7.17
N LEU A 141 11.14 9.19 6.60
CA LEU A 141 11.09 7.91 7.30
C LEU A 141 12.40 7.16 7.06
N ASP A 142 12.81 6.36 8.06
CA ASP A 142 13.95 5.47 7.88
C ASP A 142 13.62 4.40 6.84
N GLN A 143 14.60 4.02 6.01
CA GLN A 143 14.38 3.07 4.93
C GLN A 143 14.57 1.63 5.43
N CYS A 144 13.68 0.74 4.99
CA CYS A 144 13.81 -0.69 5.22
C CYS A 144 13.69 -1.46 3.91
N THR A 145 14.64 -2.36 3.63
CA THR A 145 14.58 -3.28 2.49
C THR A 145 14.26 -4.68 2.99
N LEU A 146 13.13 -5.22 2.56
CA LEU A 146 12.68 -6.56 2.92
C LEU A 146 13.10 -7.56 1.84
N TYR A 147 13.82 -8.60 2.25
CA TYR A 147 14.25 -9.71 1.41
C TYR A 147 13.48 -10.97 1.77
N SER A 148 12.67 -11.43 0.84
CA SER A 148 11.92 -12.68 0.97
C SER A 148 12.33 -13.67 -0.12
N ASP A 149 12.26 -14.96 0.20
CA ASP A 149 12.35 -16.01 -0.80
C ASP A 149 10.98 -16.22 -1.46
N ASN A 150 10.97 -16.70 -2.70
CA ASN A 150 9.75 -17.07 -3.44
C ASN A 150 8.92 -18.17 -2.73
N ARG A 151 9.51 -18.88 -1.77
CA ARG A 151 8.85 -19.93 -0.98
C ARG A 151 8.20 -19.40 0.29
N THR A 152 8.43 -18.14 0.64
CA THR A 152 7.87 -17.54 1.87
C THR A 152 6.35 -17.48 1.76
N PRO A 153 5.59 -18.09 2.68
CA PRO A 153 4.13 -18.02 2.67
C PRO A 153 3.64 -16.57 2.82
N PHE A 154 2.57 -16.22 2.12
CA PHE A 154 2.04 -14.86 2.13
C PHE A 154 1.60 -14.38 3.54
N ASN A 155 1.04 -15.28 4.35
CA ASN A 155 0.64 -14.98 5.73
C ASN A 155 1.85 -14.64 6.62
N GLU A 156 2.99 -15.29 6.39
CA GLU A 156 4.25 -14.97 7.07
C GLU A 156 4.77 -13.60 6.63
N LEU A 157 4.74 -13.32 5.32
CA LEU A 157 5.15 -12.03 4.78
C LEU A 157 4.33 -10.88 5.41
N VAL A 158 3.00 -11.04 5.50
CA VAL A 158 2.11 -10.07 6.13
C VAL A 158 2.47 -9.90 7.62
N ALA A 159 2.74 -10.99 8.34
CA ALA A 159 3.11 -10.93 9.75
C ALA A 159 4.44 -10.19 9.99
N VAL A 160 5.41 -10.33 9.09
CA VAL A 160 6.68 -9.58 9.14
C VAL A 160 6.45 -8.10 8.84
N ILE A 161 5.60 -7.76 7.88
CA ILE A 161 5.22 -6.38 7.57
C ILE A 161 4.52 -5.74 8.78
N ASP A 162 3.61 -6.44 9.44
CA ASP A 162 2.95 -5.98 10.66
C ASP A 162 3.96 -5.70 11.77
N ALA A 163 4.96 -6.58 11.95
CA ALA A 163 6.04 -6.40 12.92
C ALA A 163 6.90 -5.17 12.58
N LEU A 164 7.19 -4.92 11.29
CA LEU A 164 7.97 -3.78 10.82
C LEU A 164 7.23 -2.45 11.02
N TYR A 165 5.90 -2.43 10.85
CA TYR A 165 5.08 -1.24 11.05
C TYR A 165 4.57 -1.07 12.49
N SER A 166 4.94 -1.97 13.40
CA SER A 166 4.59 -1.87 14.82
C SER A 166 5.21 -0.64 15.50
N PRO A 167 6.53 -0.32 15.31
CA PRO A 167 7.10 0.90 15.87
C PRO A 167 6.53 2.14 15.19
N LYS A 168 6.09 3.10 15.99
CA LYS A 168 5.51 4.37 15.52
C LYS A 168 6.25 5.53 16.12
N ARG A 169 6.24 6.66 15.41
CA ARG A 169 6.73 7.95 15.90
C ARG A 169 5.72 9.05 15.66
N ASP A 170 5.82 10.10 16.43
CA ASP A 170 5.05 11.30 16.21
C ASP A 170 5.69 12.14 15.10
N MET A 171 4.86 12.58 14.13
CA MET A 171 5.29 13.42 13.01
C MET A 171 4.31 14.60 12.87
N LYS A 172 4.85 15.80 12.67
CA LYS A 172 4.05 17.01 12.43
C LYS A 172 3.64 17.07 10.94
N LEU A 173 2.36 16.88 10.67
CA LEU A 173 1.74 17.03 9.35
C LEU A 173 0.88 18.31 9.35
N GLY A 174 1.45 19.43 8.86
CA GLY A 174 0.80 20.74 9.00
C GLY A 174 0.70 21.16 10.46
N ASP A 175 -0.51 21.47 10.94
CA ASP A 175 -0.77 21.88 12.32
C ASP A 175 -1.09 20.72 13.29
N LYS A 176 -1.13 19.48 12.79
CA LYS A 176 -1.47 18.30 13.59
C LYS A 176 -0.28 17.36 13.76
N VAL A 177 -0.12 16.83 14.96
CA VAL A 177 0.81 15.73 15.23
C VAL A 177 0.05 14.42 15.01
N LYS A 178 0.62 13.54 14.20
CA LYS A 178 0.05 12.22 13.88
C LYS A 178 1.09 11.14 14.10
N GLN A 179 0.66 10.02 14.67
CA GLN A 179 1.50 8.82 14.75
C GLN A 179 1.61 8.15 13.37
N VAL A 180 2.85 7.99 12.93
CA VAL A 180 3.17 7.34 11.64
C VAL A 180 4.15 6.18 11.89
N PRO A 181 4.15 5.15 11.04
CA PRO A 181 5.18 4.12 11.10
C PRO A 181 6.55 4.74 10.89
N VAL A 182 7.58 4.17 11.51
CA VAL A 182 8.95 4.71 11.45
C VAL A 182 9.68 4.37 10.17
N PHE A 183 9.27 3.27 9.51
CA PHE A 183 9.93 2.79 8.30
C PHE A 183 9.10 3.03 7.03
N ASN A 184 9.81 3.35 5.97
CA ASN A 184 9.34 3.21 4.60
C ASN A 184 9.95 1.93 4.02
N MET A 185 9.10 0.97 3.64
CA MET A 185 9.52 -0.36 3.25
C MET A 185 9.62 -0.49 1.73
N THR A 186 10.66 -1.16 1.29
CA THR A 186 10.91 -1.54 -0.11
C THR A 186 11.15 -3.04 -0.19
N PHE A 187 10.62 -3.71 -1.20
CA PHE A 187 10.93 -5.10 -1.46
C PHE A 187 12.17 -5.23 -2.35
N SER A 188 13.03 -6.19 -2.02
CA SER A 188 14.08 -6.63 -2.92
C SER A 188 13.90 -8.12 -3.23
N VAL A 189 13.94 -8.44 -4.50
CA VAL A 189 13.94 -9.83 -4.96
C VAL A 189 15.39 -10.31 -4.97
N ARG A 190 15.60 -11.52 -4.45
CA ARG A 190 16.91 -12.16 -4.40
C ARG A 190 17.18 -12.90 -5.69
#